data_18580ce293db841978cd961de05cb750
#
_entry.id   18580ce293db841978cd961de05cb750
#
_cell.length_a   1.000
_cell.length_b   1.000
_cell.length_c   1.000
_cell.angle_alpha   90.00
_cell.angle_beta   90.00
_cell.angle_gamma   90.00
#
_symmetry.space_group_name_H-M   'P 1'
#
loop_
_entity.id
_entity.type
_entity.pdbx_description
1 polymer ?
#
loop_
_entity_poly.entity_id
_entity_poly.type
_entity_poly.pdbx_seq_one_letter_code
_entity_poly.pdbx_strand_id
1 'polypeptide(L)'
;MCTWTTSLDSDPCYSQAKLLAVEQGTATEDQAYSVGLIRAHHCFFTFAENINHPECAIPHCGLRWLPTRQPIVLDDWPFAFTPAARAYTTVMSWKTDVTLPNLAGVTYGGKDVEFMKFIDLPARTGVHLEVALSGAAPRDELQRRGWHLVDAYDKSHTLDAYHAYLRGSRAEWSIAKNAYVASRSGWFSTRSAAYLALGKPVVVQDTGFRAYYPTGEGLFAFGSIDEAGAAIDIIESNYRHHCDAARALAEQEFAAEMVLQSLLNDAGV
;
A
#
# COMPACT_ATOMS: atom_id res chain seq x y z
N MET A 1 8.87 -34.22 13.03
CA MET A 1 9.12 -32.78 12.91
C MET A 1 7.77 -32.09 12.80
N CYS A 2 7.41 -31.25 13.76
CA CYS A 2 6.21 -30.42 13.63
C CYS A 2 6.53 -29.36 12.59
N THR A 3 5.91 -29.43 11.41
CA THR A 3 6.06 -28.39 10.38
C THR A 3 5.14 -27.23 10.75
N TRP A 4 5.71 -26.18 11.30
CA TRP A 4 4.99 -24.93 11.50
C TRP A 4 4.74 -24.27 10.15
N THR A 5 3.51 -23.86 9.91
CA THR A 5 3.12 -23.13 8.71
C THR A 5 2.51 -21.80 9.10
N THR A 6 2.83 -20.78 8.32
CA THR A 6 2.34 -19.41 8.53
C THR A 6 1.49 -18.94 7.37
N SER A 7 0.41 -18.23 7.65
CA SER A 7 -0.39 -17.51 6.66
C SER A 7 -0.05 -16.03 6.73
N LEU A 8 0.19 -15.40 5.58
CA LEU A 8 0.39 -13.95 5.47
C LEU A 8 -0.77 -13.30 4.73
N ASP A 9 -1.51 -12.46 5.43
CA ASP A 9 -2.58 -11.64 4.86
C ASP A 9 -2.00 -10.30 4.34
N SER A 10 -1.73 -10.24 3.06
CA SER A 10 -1.22 -9.04 2.38
C SER A 10 -2.33 -8.05 1.96
N ASP A 11 -3.59 -8.50 1.98
CA ASP A 11 -4.79 -7.77 1.60
C ASP A 11 -5.83 -7.76 2.74
N PRO A 12 -5.55 -7.06 3.85
CA PRO A 12 -6.48 -7.00 4.99
C PRO A 12 -7.86 -6.49 4.57
N CYS A 13 -8.88 -6.78 5.34
CA CYS A 13 -10.30 -6.70 5.03
C CYS A 13 -10.80 -7.82 4.09
N TYR A 14 -10.07 -8.18 3.05
CA TYR A 14 -10.51 -9.20 2.08
C TYR A 14 -10.46 -10.61 2.67
N SER A 15 -9.40 -10.93 3.40
CA SER A 15 -9.28 -12.21 4.12
C SER A 15 -10.35 -12.33 5.20
N GLN A 16 -10.54 -11.28 5.99
CA GLN A 16 -11.52 -11.27 7.08
C GLN A 16 -12.96 -11.29 6.57
N ALA A 17 -13.25 -10.64 5.44
CA ALA A 17 -14.56 -10.73 4.81
C ALA A 17 -14.92 -12.17 4.38
N LYS A 18 -13.94 -12.94 3.86
CA LYS A 18 -14.14 -14.36 3.54
C LYS A 18 -14.37 -15.20 4.80
N LEU A 19 -13.59 -14.94 5.86
CA LEU A 19 -13.76 -15.61 7.15
C LEU A 19 -15.17 -15.37 7.71
N LEU A 20 -15.65 -14.13 7.73
CA LEU A 20 -16.99 -13.77 8.15
C LEU A 20 -18.07 -14.45 7.30
N ALA A 21 -17.92 -14.45 5.97
CA ALA A 21 -18.89 -15.08 5.07
C ALA A 21 -19.04 -16.58 5.37
N VAL A 22 -17.94 -17.27 5.70
CA VAL A 22 -18.00 -18.69 6.13
C VAL A 22 -18.71 -18.83 7.48
N GLU A 23 -18.41 -17.98 8.46
CA GLU A 23 -19.06 -18.00 9.76
C GLU A 23 -20.59 -17.74 9.68
N GLN A 24 -20.99 -16.91 8.73
CA GLN A 24 -22.38 -16.56 8.47
C GLN A 24 -23.12 -17.53 7.53
N GLY A 25 -22.41 -18.52 6.96
CA GLY A 25 -22.99 -19.47 6.00
C GLY A 25 -23.35 -18.86 4.64
N THR A 26 -22.73 -17.72 4.28
CA THR A 26 -22.98 -16.98 3.02
C THR A 26 -21.82 -17.07 2.02
N ALA A 27 -20.77 -17.81 2.38
CA ALA A 27 -19.58 -17.94 1.55
C ALA A 27 -19.84 -18.71 0.26
N THR A 28 -19.21 -18.28 -0.84
CA THR A 28 -19.09 -19.08 -2.06
C THR A 28 -18.13 -20.27 -1.82
N GLU A 29 -18.12 -21.27 -2.72
CA GLU A 29 -17.20 -22.39 -2.65
C GLU A 29 -15.74 -21.94 -2.66
N ASP A 30 -15.38 -20.96 -3.52
CA ASP A 30 -14.03 -20.39 -3.59
C ASP A 30 -13.62 -19.67 -2.29
N GLN A 31 -14.57 -18.97 -1.67
CA GLN A 31 -14.33 -18.32 -0.38
C GLN A 31 -14.14 -19.35 0.72
N ALA A 32 -14.96 -20.38 0.77
CA ALA A 32 -14.84 -21.47 1.74
C ALA A 32 -13.52 -22.22 1.58
N TYR A 33 -13.11 -22.51 0.34
CA TYR A 33 -11.81 -23.11 0.04
C TYR A 33 -10.65 -22.21 0.52
N SER A 34 -10.68 -20.91 0.21
CA SER A 34 -9.66 -19.96 0.66
C SER A 34 -9.56 -19.90 2.18
N VAL A 35 -10.69 -19.91 2.89
CA VAL A 35 -10.74 -19.93 4.37
C VAL A 35 -10.18 -21.25 4.91
N GLY A 36 -10.47 -22.38 4.27
CA GLY A 36 -9.89 -23.67 4.61
C GLY A 36 -8.36 -23.64 4.57
N LEU A 37 -7.78 -23.02 3.53
CA LEU A 37 -6.33 -22.83 3.42
C LEU A 37 -5.80 -21.93 4.56
N ILE A 38 -6.43 -20.79 4.84
CA ILE A 38 -6.01 -19.91 5.94
C ILE A 38 -6.01 -20.69 7.25
N ARG A 39 -7.10 -21.37 7.60
CA ARG A 39 -7.26 -22.10 8.86
C ARG A 39 -6.36 -23.35 9.00
N ALA A 40 -5.76 -23.82 7.90
CA ALA A 40 -4.78 -24.90 7.93
C ALA A 40 -3.40 -24.46 8.47
N HIS A 41 -3.19 -23.17 8.71
CA HIS A 41 -1.94 -22.63 9.24
C HIS A 41 -1.97 -22.49 10.77
N HIS A 42 -0.79 -22.35 11.37
CA HIS A 42 -0.60 -22.26 12.82
C HIS A 42 -0.45 -20.83 13.31
N CYS A 43 0.13 -19.94 12.48
CA CYS A 43 0.33 -18.53 12.76
C CYS A 43 -0.26 -17.68 11.64
N PHE A 44 -0.81 -16.51 11.99
CA PHE A 44 -1.51 -15.63 11.07
C PHE A 44 -0.88 -14.24 11.14
N PHE A 45 -0.12 -13.89 10.11
CA PHE A 45 0.45 -12.56 9.95
C PHE A 45 -0.40 -11.71 9.02
N THR A 46 -0.38 -10.39 9.22
CA THR A 46 -1.11 -9.43 8.39
C THR A 46 -0.33 -8.14 8.21
N PHE A 47 -0.48 -7.51 7.04
CA PHE A 47 -0.01 -6.15 6.79
C PHE A 47 -0.94 -5.06 7.36
N ALA A 48 -1.95 -5.44 8.12
CA ALA A 48 -2.77 -4.52 8.89
C ALA A 48 -2.08 -4.18 10.22
N GLU A 49 -1.21 -3.20 10.25
CA GLU A 49 -0.50 -2.80 11.48
C GLU A 49 -1.46 -2.44 12.63
N ASN A 50 -2.63 -1.89 12.28
CA ASN A 50 -3.67 -1.50 13.24
C ASN A 50 -4.60 -2.64 13.69
N ILE A 51 -4.40 -3.88 13.24
CA ILE A 51 -5.37 -4.97 13.46
C ILE A 51 -5.80 -5.13 14.93
N ASN A 52 -4.89 -4.85 15.85
CA ASN A 52 -5.13 -4.93 17.29
C ASN A 52 -5.48 -3.58 17.94
N HIS A 53 -5.60 -2.49 17.15
CA HIS A 53 -5.93 -1.17 17.67
C HIS A 53 -7.46 -0.96 17.71
N PRO A 54 -8.03 -0.29 18.74
CA PRO A 54 -9.47 -0.07 18.85
C PRO A 54 -10.12 0.69 17.69
N GLU A 55 -9.36 1.51 16.96
CA GLU A 55 -9.85 2.24 15.80
C GLU A 55 -9.91 1.38 14.52
N CYS A 56 -9.31 0.21 14.52
CA CYS A 56 -9.37 -0.69 13.38
C CYS A 56 -10.71 -1.41 13.34
N ALA A 57 -11.44 -1.23 12.23
CA ALA A 57 -12.75 -1.86 12.04
C ALA A 57 -12.67 -3.31 11.51
N ILE A 58 -11.46 -3.87 11.34
CA ILE A 58 -11.27 -5.22 10.82
C ILE A 58 -11.49 -6.23 11.96
N PRO A 59 -12.44 -7.18 11.83
CA PRO A 59 -12.66 -8.20 12.85
C PRO A 59 -11.58 -9.27 12.80
N HIS A 60 -11.24 -9.83 13.95
CA HIS A 60 -10.25 -10.90 14.06
C HIS A 60 -10.76 -12.26 13.54
N CYS A 61 -12.08 -12.48 13.48
CA CYS A 61 -12.73 -13.73 13.05
C CYS A 61 -12.18 -14.98 13.76
N GLY A 62 -11.98 -14.87 15.08
CA GLY A 62 -11.48 -15.96 15.92
C GLY A 62 -10.00 -16.32 15.73
N LEU A 63 -9.25 -15.57 14.92
CA LEU A 63 -7.82 -15.79 14.69
C LEU A 63 -6.97 -14.73 15.43
N ARG A 64 -5.80 -15.14 15.91
CA ARG A 64 -4.81 -14.23 16.50
C ARG A 64 -3.93 -13.69 15.37
N TRP A 65 -4.21 -12.48 14.92
CA TRP A 65 -3.42 -11.79 13.91
C TRP A 65 -2.19 -11.12 14.54
N LEU A 66 -1.04 -11.34 13.90
CA LEU A 66 0.24 -10.73 14.24
C LEU A 66 0.59 -9.71 13.15
N PRO A 67 0.70 -8.41 13.46
CA PRO A 67 1.14 -7.43 12.48
C PRO A 67 2.55 -7.72 11.98
N THR A 68 2.77 -7.51 10.68
CA THR A 68 4.10 -7.59 10.08
C THR A 68 4.21 -6.59 8.94
N ARG A 69 5.42 -6.39 8.43
CA ARG A 69 5.75 -5.42 7.39
C ARG A 69 6.20 -6.11 6.11
N GLN A 70 6.29 -5.32 5.05
CA GLN A 70 6.80 -5.76 3.76
C GLN A 70 8.32 -5.92 3.84
N PRO A 71 8.89 -7.14 3.69
CA PRO A 71 10.32 -7.30 3.65
C PRO A 71 10.88 -6.83 2.29
N ILE A 72 11.84 -5.92 2.33
CA ILE A 72 12.52 -5.39 1.14
C ILE A 72 13.99 -5.81 1.18
N VAL A 73 14.44 -6.55 0.17
CA VAL A 73 15.86 -6.83 -0.05
C VAL A 73 16.51 -5.57 -0.58
N LEU A 74 17.17 -4.82 0.29
CA LEU A 74 17.67 -3.46 -0.02
C LEU A 74 18.69 -3.43 -1.15
N ASP A 75 19.45 -4.50 -1.35
CA ASP A 75 20.43 -4.62 -2.44
C ASP A 75 19.79 -4.66 -3.83
N ASP A 76 18.56 -5.18 -3.92
CA ASP A 76 17.77 -5.18 -5.16
C ASP A 76 17.21 -3.79 -5.49
N TRP A 77 17.18 -2.87 -4.50
CA TRP A 77 16.66 -1.51 -4.60
C TRP A 77 17.71 -0.46 -4.24
N PRO A 78 18.81 -0.33 -5.04
CA PRO A 78 19.89 0.59 -4.72
C PRO A 78 19.43 2.05 -4.79
N PHE A 79 19.93 2.86 -3.84
CA PHE A 79 19.64 4.29 -3.78
C PHE A 79 19.82 4.99 -5.14
N ALA A 80 18.80 5.74 -5.56
CA ALA A 80 18.77 6.38 -6.88
C ALA A 80 18.33 7.85 -6.80
N PHE A 81 19.29 8.75 -6.56
CA PHE A 81 19.02 10.18 -6.61
C PHE A 81 18.90 10.67 -8.06
N THR A 82 17.70 11.12 -8.45
CA THR A 82 17.39 11.56 -9.82
C THR A 82 16.82 12.98 -9.82
N PRO A 83 17.66 14.03 -9.62
CA PRO A 83 17.19 15.41 -9.51
C PRO A 83 16.53 15.94 -10.79
N ALA A 84 16.81 15.35 -11.95
CA ALA A 84 16.20 15.71 -13.22
C ALA A 84 14.80 15.09 -13.43
N ALA A 85 14.43 14.07 -12.66
CA ALA A 85 13.09 13.50 -12.72
C ALA A 85 12.03 14.52 -12.28
N ARG A 86 10.85 14.49 -12.93
CA ARG A 86 9.79 15.47 -12.69
C ARG A 86 8.48 14.83 -12.21
N ALA A 87 8.26 13.57 -12.54
CA ALA A 87 6.99 12.92 -12.29
C ALA A 87 6.93 12.29 -10.89
N TYR A 88 5.90 12.62 -10.15
CA TYR A 88 5.39 11.83 -9.04
C TYR A 88 4.54 10.70 -9.64
N THR A 89 4.89 9.47 -9.37
CA THR A 89 4.33 8.34 -10.09
C THR A 89 3.65 7.35 -9.16
N THR A 90 2.76 6.54 -9.71
CA THR A 90 2.22 5.34 -9.07
C THR A 90 1.84 4.29 -10.12
N VAL A 91 1.80 3.01 -9.71
CA VAL A 91 1.22 1.91 -10.51
C VAL A 91 -0.01 1.41 -9.79
N MET A 92 -1.16 1.40 -10.48
CA MET A 92 -2.40 0.95 -9.87
C MET A 92 -3.41 0.36 -10.87
N SER A 93 -4.24 -0.55 -10.37
CA SER A 93 -5.50 -0.93 -11.01
C SER A 93 -6.61 -0.03 -10.51
N TRP A 94 -7.44 0.50 -11.43
CA TRP A 94 -8.58 1.37 -11.10
C TRP A 94 -9.65 0.63 -10.31
N LYS A 95 -10.12 -0.47 -10.90
CA LYS A 95 -11.01 -1.44 -10.26
C LYS A 95 -10.36 -2.80 -10.31
N THR A 96 -10.61 -3.59 -9.31
CA THR A 96 -10.31 -5.02 -9.30
C THR A 96 -11.62 -5.77 -9.48
N ASP A 97 -11.59 -6.87 -10.25
CA ASP A 97 -12.76 -7.75 -10.48
C ASP A 97 -13.07 -8.64 -9.26
N VAL A 98 -12.42 -8.38 -8.13
CA VAL A 98 -12.68 -9.08 -6.88
C VAL A 98 -13.91 -8.54 -6.17
N THR A 99 -14.66 -9.42 -5.54
CA THR A 99 -15.77 -9.03 -4.67
C THR A 99 -15.28 -8.06 -3.59
N LEU A 100 -15.95 -6.91 -3.48
CA LEU A 100 -15.65 -5.93 -2.45
C LEU A 100 -15.89 -6.53 -1.06
N PRO A 101 -15.01 -6.25 -0.08
CA PRO A 101 -15.16 -6.80 1.24
C PRO A 101 -16.39 -6.21 1.94
N ASN A 102 -17.18 -7.09 2.56
CA ASN A 102 -18.26 -6.72 3.46
C ASN A 102 -17.88 -7.17 4.88
N LEU A 103 -17.75 -6.22 5.78
CA LEU A 103 -17.46 -6.48 7.17
C LEU A 103 -18.65 -6.01 8.03
N ALA A 104 -19.36 -6.95 8.66
CA ALA A 104 -20.48 -6.67 9.53
C ALA A 104 -21.58 -5.78 8.90
N GLY A 105 -21.89 -5.98 7.61
CA GLY A 105 -22.91 -5.22 6.89
C GLY A 105 -22.41 -3.95 6.19
N VAL A 106 -21.14 -3.57 6.38
CA VAL A 106 -20.51 -2.44 5.67
C VAL A 106 -19.73 -2.96 4.46
N THR A 107 -20.13 -2.55 3.26
CA THR A 107 -19.39 -2.85 2.03
C THR A 107 -18.40 -1.74 1.74
N TYR A 108 -17.13 -2.11 1.63
CA TYR A 108 -16.03 -1.18 1.36
C TYR A 108 -15.74 -1.09 -0.14
N GLY A 109 -15.28 0.08 -0.59
CA GLY A 109 -14.94 0.34 -1.98
C GLY A 109 -13.50 0.00 -2.37
N GLY A 110 -13.20 0.16 -3.65
CA GLY A 110 -11.87 0.03 -4.24
C GLY A 110 -11.06 1.35 -4.23
N LYS A 111 -10.03 1.38 -5.06
CA LYS A 111 -9.21 2.60 -5.27
C LYS A 111 -9.96 3.68 -6.03
N ASP A 112 -10.86 3.31 -6.92
CA ASP A 112 -11.69 4.23 -7.69
C ASP A 112 -12.46 5.21 -6.80
N VAL A 113 -13.02 4.72 -5.69
CA VAL A 113 -13.75 5.54 -4.71
C VAL A 113 -12.82 6.55 -4.03
N GLU A 114 -11.60 6.14 -3.68
CA GLU A 114 -10.63 7.03 -3.04
C GLU A 114 -10.03 8.01 -4.04
N PHE A 115 -9.67 7.59 -5.25
CA PHE A 115 -9.03 8.44 -6.24
C PHE A 115 -9.89 9.65 -6.60
N MET A 116 -11.20 9.46 -6.73
CA MET A 116 -12.13 10.54 -7.07
C MET A 116 -12.15 11.68 -6.06
N LYS A 117 -11.77 11.44 -4.80
CA LYS A 117 -11.63 12.48 -3.78
C LYS A 117 -10.44 13.43 -4.04
N PHE A 118 -9.47 12.99 -4.82
CA PHE A 118 -8.23 13.68 -5.14
C PHE A 118 -8.09 14.03 -6.62
N ILE A 119 -9.17 13.93 -7.39
CA ILE A 119 -9.14 14.12 -8.85
C ILE A 119 -8.60 15.49 -9.27
N ASP A 120 -8.79 16.51 -8.46
CA ASP A 120 -8.35 17.87 -8.72
C ASP A 120 -6.93 18.20 -8.16
N LEU A 121 -6.18 17.21 -7.66
CA LEU A 121 -4.83 17.42 -7.14
C LEU A 121 -3.87 18.03 -8.17
N PRO A 122 -3.90 17.70 -9.48
CA PRO A 122 -3.02 18.34 -10.45
C PRO A 122 -3.19 19.87 -10.52
N ALA A 123 -4.37 20.40 -10.22
CA ALA A 123 -4.62 21.83 -10.16
C ALA A 123 -4.12 22.50 -8.86
N ARG A 124 -3.71 21.71 -7.86
CA ARG A 124 -3.24 22.17 -6.55
C ARG A 124 -1.73 22.09 -6.40
N THR A 125 -1.04 21.52 -7.37
CA THR A 125 0.43 21.34 -7.32
C THR A 125 1.06 21.68 -8.66
N GLY A 126 2.32 22.14 -8.64
CA GLY A 126 3.09 22.43 -9.84
C GLY A 126 3.87 21.22 -10.41
N VAL A 127 3.76 20.03 -9.78
CA VAL A 127 4.49 18.86 -10.21
C VAL A 127 3.70 18.04 -11.23
N HIS A 128 4.41 17.21 -11.98
CA HIS A 128 3.83 16.27 -12.91
C HIS A 128 3.34 15.02 -12.17
N LEU A 129 2.03 14.77 -12.17
CA LEU A 129 1.42 13.60 -11.57
C LEU A 129 1.12 12.56 -12.64
N GLU A 130 1.78 11.39 -12.58
CA GLU A 130 1.65 10.33 -13.56
C GLU A 130 1.14 9.03 -12.91
N VAL A 131 0.17 8.39 -13.55
CA VAL A 131 -0.41 7.12 -13.10
C VAL A 131 -0.22 6.07 -14.18
N ALA A 132 0.54 5.03 -13.88
CA ALA A 132 0.56 3.80 -14.65
C ALA A 132 -0.71 3.01 -14.28
N LEU A 133 -1.71 3.05 -15.16
CA LEU A 133 -3.08 2.70 -14.85
C LEU A 133 -3.58 1.51 -15.66
N SER A 134 -4.16 0.52 -14.98
CA SER A 134 -4.90 -0.59 -15.59
C SER A 134 -6.38 -0.58 -15.20
N GLY A 135 -7.17 -1.36 -15.91
CA GLY A 135 -8.61 -1.50 -15.69
C GLY A 135 -9.45 -0.38 -16.30
N ALA A 136 -10.77 -0.50 -16.15
CA ALA A 136 -11.76 0.43 -16.72
C ALA A 136 -11.85 1.73 -15.91
N ALA A 137 -10.97 2.68 -16.21
CA ALA A 137 -10.93 4.00 -15.60
C ALA A 137 -11.54 5.06 -16.51
N PRO A 138 -12.04 6.20 -15.97
CA PRO A 138 -12.52 7.33 -16.75
C PRO A 138 -11.33 8.16 -17.29
N ARG A 139 -10.54 7.56 -18.21
CA ARG A 139 -9.25 8.10 -18.66
C ARG A 139 -9.36 9.53 -19.20
N ASP A 140 -10.38 9.81 -20.02
CA ASP A 140 -10.60 11.15 -20.60
C ASP A 140 -10.88 12.21 -19.53
N GLU A 141 -11.60 11.85 -18.47
CA GLU A 141 -11.87 12.74 -17.33
C GLU A 141 -10.60 13.03 -16.56
N LEU A 142 -9.82 12.00 -16.23
CA LEU A 142 -8.55 12.13 -15.52
C LEU A 142 -7.58 13.03 -16.29
N GLN A 143 -7.44 12.81 -17.62
CA GLN A 143 -6.56 13.63 -18.47
C GLN A 143 -7.03 15.09 -18.54
N ARG A 144 -8.34 15.34 -18.64
CA ARG A 144 -8.88 16.72 -18.59
C ARG A 144 -8.60 17.43 -17.27
N ARG A 145 -8.46 16.67 -16.18
CA ARG A 145 -8.09 17.19 -14.85
C ARG A 145 -6.59 17.34 -14.64
N GLY A 146 -5.77 17.02 -15.65
CA GLY A 146 -4.32 17.21 -15.61
C GLY A 146 -3.50 15.99 -15.18
N TRP A 147 -4.14 14.82 -15.03
CA TRP A 147 -3.42 13.57 -14.77
C TRP A 147 -2.74 13.05 -16.04
N HIS A 148 -1.48 12.65 -15.91
CA HIS A 148 -0.77 11.93 -16.97
C HIS A 148 -1.00 10.43 -16.79
N LEU A 149 -1.49 9.77 -17.85
CA LEU A 149 -1.82 8.34 -17.80
C LEU A 149 -0.92 7.56 -18.76
N VAL A 150 -0.25 6.55 -18.21
CA VAL A 150 0.49 5.55 -18.98
C VAL A 150 -0.12 4.17 -18.74
N ASP A 151 0.17 3.21 -19.60
CA ASP A 151 -0.33 1.86 -19.41
C ASP A 151 0.46 1.15 -18.29
N ALA A 152 -0.24 0.54 -17.33
CA ALA A 152 0.40 -0.17 -16.24
C ALA A 152 1.18 -1.39 -16.74
N TYR A 153 0.69 -2.07 -17.79
CA TYR A 153 1.38 -3.21 -18.37
C TYR A 153 2.77 -2.83 -18.86
N ASP A 154 2.91 -1.72 -19.59
CA ASP A 154 4.20 -1.24 -20.10
C ASP A 154 5.22 -0.96 -19.00
N LYS A 155 4.74 -0.61 -17.80
CA LYS A 155 5.58 -0.21 -16.65
C LYS A 155 5.82 -1.34 -15.65
N SER A 156 5.08 -2.45 -15.72
CA SER A 156 5.11 -3.48 -14.68
C SER A 156 5.04 -4.92 -15.17
N HIS A 157 5.08 -5.18 -16.49
CA HIS A 157 5.01 -6.54 -17.03
C HIS A 157 6.27 -7.39 -16.78
N THR A 158 7.40 -6.75 -16.48
CA THR A 158 8.61 -7.40 -15.98
C THR A 158 9.14 -6.69 -14.74
N LEU A 159 9.92 -7.39 -13.92
CA LEU A 159 10.58 -6.78 -12.77
C LEU A 159 11.51 -5.63 -13.19
N ASP A 160 12.26 -5.80 -14.29
CA ASP A 160 13.15 -4.76 -14.81
C ASP A 160 12.39 -3.51 -15.25
N ALA A 161 11.25 -3.66 -15.94
CA ALA A 161 10.42 -2.54 -16.35
C ALA A 161 9.85 -1.80 -15.14
N TYR A 162 9.37 -2.54 -14.15
CA TYR A 162 8.87 -2.00 -12.90
C TYR A 162 9.95 -1.25 -12.12
N HIS A 163 11.12 -1.87 -11.95
CA HIS A 163 12.26 -1.26 -11.28
C HIS A 163 12.74 0.02 -11.99
N ALA A 164 12.86 -0.01 -13.32
CA ALA A 164 13.26 1.15 -14.12
C ALA A 164 12.23 2.31 -13.97
N TYR A 165 10.94 1.99 -13.93
CA TYR A 165 9.88 2.99 -13.77
C TYR A 165 9.94 3.66 -12.39
N LEU A 166 10.04 2.91 -11.31
CA LEU A 166 10.16 3.47 -9.97
C LEU A 166 11.44 4.29 -9.82
N ARG A 167 12.57 3.73 -10.28
CA ARG A 167 13.88 4.39 -10.23
C ARG A 167 13.91 5.72 -10.98
N GLY A 168 13.23 5.79 -12.13
CA GLY A 168 13.10 6.99 -12.96
C GLY A 168 12.19 8.08 -12.40
N SER A 169 11.44 7.77 -11.37
CA SER A 169 10.46 8.68 -10.77
C SER A 169 11.13 9.72 -9.87
N ARG A 170 10.46 10.86 -9.68
CA ARG A 170 10.83 11.87 -8.69
C ARG A 170 10.46 11.42 -7.29
N ALA A 171 9.23 10.98 -7.12
CA ALA A 171 8.64 10.53 -5.87
C ALA A 171 7.44 9.61 -6.16
N GLU A 172 6.86 9.00 -5.15
CA GLU A 172 5.54 8.37 -5.24
C GLU A 172 4.46 9.34 -4.78
N TRP A 173 3.32 9.37 -5.52
CA TRP A 173 2.04 9.79 -4.98
C TRP A 173 1.03 8.66 -5.19
N SER A 174 0.34 8.22 -4.14
CA SER A 174 -0.66 7.17 -4.32
C SER A 174 -1.78 7.18 -3.28
N ILE A 175 -2.91 6.63 -3.70
CA ILE A 175 -4.07 6.34 -2.84
C ILE A 175 -4.12 4.85 -2.46
N ALA A 176 -4.82 4.54 -1.40
CA ALA A 176 -5.10 3.19 -0.95
C ALA A 176 -6.50 2.72 -1.39
N LYS A 177 -6.82 1.43 -1.24
CA LYS A 177 -8.19 0.94 -1.38
C LYS A 177 -9.06 1.55 -0.27
N ASN A 178 -10.30 1.91 -0.59
CA ASN A 178 -11.24 2.42 0.41
C ASN A 178 -11.38 1.46 1.61
N ALA A 179 -11.30 0.16 1.36
CA ALA A 179 -11.30 -0.84 2.42
C ALA A 179 -10.21 -0.59 3.48
N TYR A 180 -9.01 -0.20 3.07
CA TYR A 180 -7.89 0.05 4.00
C TYR A 180 -8.02 1.39 4.73
N VAL A 181 -8.49 2.42 4.00
CA VAL A 181 -8.68 3.77 4.55
C VAL A 181 -9.82 3.79 5.56
N ALA A 182 -11.00 3.34 5.15
CA ALA A 182 -12.22 3.41 5.96
C ALA A 182 -12.18 2.46 7.17
N SER A 183 -11.49 1.31 7.06
CA SER A 183 -11.29 0.41 8.19
C SER A 183 -10.15 0.82 9.13
N ARG A 184 -9.35 1.84 8.75
CA ARG A 184 -8.14 2.25 9.46
C ARG A 184 -7.19 1.07 9.73
N SER A 185 -6.97 0.28 8.68
CA SER A 185 -6.24 -0.98 8.76
C SER A 185 -4.77 -0.83 9.21
N GLY A 186 -4.16 0.33 8.99
CA GLY A 186 -2.72 0.54 9.13
C GLY A 186 -1.91 -0.04 7.95
N TRP A 187 -2.58 -0.45 6.87
CA TRP A 187 -1.93 -1.05 5.71
C TRP A 187 -0.98 -0.06 5.02
N PHE A 188 0.24 -0.53 4.74
CA PHE A 188 1.23 0.17 3.92
C PHE A 188 1.52 -0.63 2.66
N SER A 189 1.90 0.03 1.56
CA SER A 189 2.10 -0.66 0.27
C SER A 189 3.52 -1.20 0.11
N THR A 190 3.65 -2.44 -0.37
CA THR A 190 4.95 -2.98 -0.83
C THR A 190 5.59 -2.09 -1.90
N ARG A 191 4.79 -1.51 -2.79
CA ARG A 191 5.26 -0.54 -3.78
C ARG A 191 5.86 0.70 -3.11
N SER A 192 5.21 1.25 -2.10
CA SER A 192 5.71 2.42 -1.36
C SER A 192 7.01 2.11 -0.61
N ALA A 193 7.13 0.91 -0.03
CA ALA A 193 8.38 0.45 0.58
C ALA A 193 9.52 0.34 -0.46
N ALA A 194 9.23 -0.09 -1.70
CA ALA A 194 10.20 -0.11 -2.78
C ALA A 194 10.63 1.30 -3.23
N TYR A 195 9.70 2.28 -3.29
CA TYR A 195 10.05 3.69 -3.52
C TYR A 195 10.99 4.22 -2.42
N LEU A 196 10.64 3.99 -1.16
CA LEU A 196 11.48 4.39 -0.03
C LEU A 196 12.89 3.78 -0.13
N ALA A 197 12.99 2.48 -0.46
CA ALA A 197 14.26 1.80 -0.63
C ALA A 197 15.13 2.41 -1.74
N LEU A 198 14.52 2.86 -2.84
CA LEU A 198 15.21 3.63 -3.90
C LEU A 198 15.59 5.05 -3.47
N GLY A 199 15.23 5.50 -2.26
CA GLY A 199 15.39 6.89 -1.82
C GLY A 199 14.43 7.84 -2.53
N LYS A 200 13.25 7.37 -2.91
CA LYS A 200 12.20 8.22 -3.48
C LYS A 200 11.23 8.61 -2.38
N PRO A 201 11.00 9.90 -2.14
CA PRO A 201 9.98 10.35 -1.20
C PRO A 201 8.61 9.78 -1.55
N VAL A 202 7.82 9.50 -0.53
CA VAL A 202 6.51 8.83 -0.66
C VAL A 202 5.43 9.71 -0.05
N VAL A 203 4.41 10.06 -0.86
CA VAL A 203 3.21 10.78 -0.45
C VAL A 203 2.03 9.84 -0.64
N VAL A 204 1.51 9.25 0.44
CA VAL A 204 0.48 8.21 0.36
C VAL A 204 -0.68 8.49 1.29
N GLN A 205 -1.86 8.02 0.87
CA GLN A 205 -3.07 8.20 1.66
C GLN A 205 -2.99 7.43 2.98
N ASP A 206 -3.37 8.09 4.07
CA ASP A 206 -3.35 7.52 5.42
C ASP A 206 -4.41 6.43 5.59
N THR A 207 -3.94 5.25 5.96
CA THR A 207 -4.77 4.11 6.36
C THR A 207 -4.74 3.86 7.87
N GLY A 208 -4.11 4.76 8.62
CA GLY A 208 -3.77 4.59 10.04
C GLY A 208 -2.30 4.22 10.27
N PHE A 209 -1.48 4.05 9.24
CA PHE A 209 -0.08 3.63 9.35
C PHE A 209 0.82 4.69 10.02
N ARG A 210 0.40 5.97 10.03
CA ARG A 210 1.18 7.06 10.67
C ARG A 210 1.42 6.84 12.17
N ALA A 211 0.70 5.93 12.80
CA ALA A 211 0.93 5.55 14.18
C ALA A 211 2.19 4.68 14.37
N TYR A 212 2.69 4.08 13.28
CA TYR A 212 3.77 3.09 13.29
C TYR A 212 5.03 3.54 12.55
N TYR A 213 4.89 4.47 11.60
CA TYR A 213 5.99 4.99 10.80
C TYR A 213 6.17 6.48 11.02
N PRO A 214 7.41 6.98 11.19
CA PRO A 214 7.67 8.41 11.23
C PRO A 214 7.28 9.05 9.89
N THR A 215 6.52 10.14 9.96
CA THR A 215 6.08 10.93 8.79
C THR A 215 6.57 12.36 8.88
N GLY A 216 6.65 13.05 7.73
CA GLY A 216 7.13 14.42 7.62
C GLY A 216 8.50 14.55 6.97
N GLU A 217 9.26 13.47 6.90
CA GLU A 217 10.53 13.39 6.21
C GLU A 217 10.63 12.08 5.41
N GLY A 218 10.78 12.19 4.10
CA GLY A 218 10.84 11.02 3.19
C GLY A 218 9.51 10.29 3.00
N LEU A 219 8.68 10.18 4.04
CA LEU A 219 7.33 9.62 4.03
C LEU A 219 6.32 10.65 4.52
N PHE A 220 5.26 10.86 3.74
CA PHE A 220 4.16 11.76 4.05
C PHE A 220 2.84 11.01 3.93
N ALA A 221 2.00 11.15 4.96
CA ALA A 221 0.64 10.63 4.99
C ALA A 221 -0.36 11.76 4.76
N PHE A 222 -1.37 11.55 3.91
CA PHE A 222 -2.43 12.53 3.68
C PHE A 222 -3.82 11.93 3.83
N GLY A 223 -4.77 12.74 4.30
CA GLY A 223 -6.21 12.46 4.35
C GLY A 223 -7.03 13.43 3.50
N SER A 224 -6.42 14.54 3.04
CA SER A 224 -7.07 15.56 2.23
C SER A 224 -6.19 15.99 1.04
N ILE A 225 -6.82 16.65 0.07
CA ILE A 225 -6.13 17.19 -1.11
C ILE A 225 -5.11 18.26 -0.73
N ASP A 226 -5.43 19.07 0.26
CA ASP A 226 -4.56 20.16 0.74
C ASP A 226 -3.33 19.59 1.47
N GLU A 227 -3.49 18.52 2.27
CA GLU A 227 -2.36 17.80 2.88
C GLU A 227 -1.45 17.17 1.83
N ALA A 228 -2.02 16.57 0.77
CA ALA A 228 -1.24 16.00 -0.32
C ALA A 228 -0.42 17.06 -1.07
N GLY A 229 -1.02 18.21 -1.36
CA GLY A 229 -0.34 19.36 -1.97
C GLY A 229 0.79 19.89 -1.10
N ALA A 230 0.51 20.13 0.19
CA ALA A 230 1.52 20.59 1.14
C ALA A 230 2.71 19.63 1.29
N ALA A 231 2.46 18.31 1.30
CA ALA A 231 3.51 17.30 1.35
C ALA A 231 4.43 17.38 0.10
N ILE A 232 3.84 17.57 -1.07
CA ILE A 232 4.59 17.76 -2.32
C ILE A 232 5.47 19.01 -2.25
N ASP A 233 4.93 20.15 -1.79
CA ASP A 233 5.67 21.40 -1.66
C ASP A 233 6.85 21.28 -0.68
N ILE A 234 6.64 20.58 0.43
CA ILE A 234 7.71 20.29 1.40
C ILE A 234 8.83 19.48 0.74
N ILE A 235 8.50 18.40 0.02
CA ILE A 235 9.49 17.58 -0.70
C ILE A 235 10.26 18.41 -1.71
N GLU A 236 9.57 19.24 -2.51
CA GLU A 236 10.21 20.06 -3.54
C GLU A 236 11.13 21.13 -2.95
N SER A 237 10.83 21.63 -1.74
CA SER A 237 11.67 22.63 -1.07
C SER A 237 13.05 22.09 -0.66
N ASN A 238 13.18 20.78 -0.40
CA ASN A 238 14.44 20.15 -0.02
C ASN A 238 14.51 18.69 -0.47
N TYR A 239 14.40 18.49 -1.77
CA TYR A 239 14.29 17.16 -2.39
C TYR A 239 15.38 16.17 -1.96
N ARG A 240 16.64 16.62 -1.89
CA ARG A 240 17.75 15.74 -1.50
C ARG A 240 17.60 15.21 -0.08
N HIS A 241 17.24 16.06 0.85
CA HIS A 241 16.98 15.67 2.26
C HIS A 241 15.91 14.59 2.33
N HIS A 242 14.79 14.79 1.62
CA HIS A 242 13.69 13.82 1.63
C HIS A 242 14.05 12.49 0.92
N CYS A 243 14.95 12.52 -0.06
CA CYS A 243 15.49 11.28 -0.65
C CYS A 243 16.34 10.49 0.35
N ASP A 244 17.23 11.17 1.08
CA ASP A 244 18.07 10.53 2.08
C ASP A 244 17.23 10.00 3.25
N ALA A 245 16.22 10.74 3.70
CA ALA A 245 15.27 10.32 4.74
C ALA A 245 14.41 9.12 4.30
N ALA A 246 13.95 9.10 3.04
CA ALA A 246 13.21 7.97 2.49
C ALA A 246 14.02 6.67 2.53
N ARG A 247 15.31 6.74 2.12
CA ARG A 247 16.22 5.59 2.19
C ARG A 247 16.46 5.13 3.63
N ALA A 248 16.74 6.06 4.53
CA ALA A 248 16.95 5.75 5.95
C ALA A 248 15.73 5.06 6.56
N LEU A 249 14.52 5.52 6.24
CA LEU A 249 13.28 4.89 6.69
C LEU A 249 13.14 3.46 6.15
N ALA A 250 13.46 3.21 4.88
CA ALA A 250 13.42 1.85 4.33
C ALA A 250 14.39 0.91 5.04
N GLU A 251 15.60 1.39 5.36
CA GLU A 251 16.61 0.62 6.11
C GLU A 251 16.16 0.31 7.54
N GLN A 252 15.45 1.23 8.19
CA GLN A 252 14.99 1.08 9.57
C GLN A 252 13.73 0.22 9.69
N GLU A 253 12.82 0.26 8.73
CA GLU A 253 11.46 -0.27 8.89
C GLU A 253 11.15 -1.46 7.96
N PHE A 254 11.85 -1.59 6.83
CA PHE A 254 11.52 -2.53 5.78
C PHE A 254 12.65 -3.47 5.34
N ALA A 255 13.86 -3.36 5.93
CA ALA A 255 14.96 -4.27 5.62
C ALA A 255 14.55 -5.73 5.85
N ALA A 256 14.70 -6.57 4.81
CA ALA A 256 14.18 -7.94 4.80
C ALA A 256 14.71 -8.76 5.98
N GLU A 257 15.99 -8.61 6.32
CA GLU A 257 16.61 -9.34 7.42
C GLU A 257 15.92 -9.04 8.75
N MET A 258 15.62 -7.76 9.00
CA MET A 258 14.98 -7.32 10.25
C MET A 258 13.51 -7.76 10.31
N VAL A 259 12.77 -7.55 9.22
CA VAL A 259 11.34 -7.92 9.15
C VAL A 259 11.16 -9.42 9.28
N LEU A 260 11.96 -10.22 8.55
CA LEU A 260 11.88 -11.68 8.60
C LEU A 260 12.34 -12.24 9.94
N GLN A 261 13.37 -11.64 10.58
CA GLN A 261 13.79 -12.07 11.92
C GLN A 261 12.67 -11.82 12.95
N SER A 262 11.99 -10.65 12.88
CA SER A 262 10.84 -10.39 13.76
C SER A 262 9.71 -11.39 13.52
N LEU A 263 9.38 -11.67 12.25
CA LEU A 263 8.35 -12.64 11.88
C LEU A 263 8.68 -14.05 12.43
N LEU A 264 9.92 -14.50 12.31
CA LEU A 264 10.35 -15.82 12.84
C LEU A 264 10.25 -15.85 14.37
N ASN A 265 10.69 -14.81 15.05
CA ASN A 265 10.58 -14.70 16.52
C ASN A 265 9.11 -14.77 16.97
N ASP A 266 8.22 -14.04 16.29
CA ASP A 266 6.78 -14.01 16.58
C ASP A 266 6.09 -15.35 16.26
N ALA A 267 6.61 -16.09 15.29
CA ALA A 267 6.18 -17.45 14.98
C ALA A 267 6.71 -18.52 15.97
N GLY A 268 7.67 -18.14 16.83
CA GLY A 268 8.28 -19.06 17.81
C GLY A 268 9.29 -20.04 17.18
N VAL A 269 9.99 -19.61 16.13
CA VAL A 269 10.99 -20.42 15.39
C VAL A 269 12.40 -19.92 15.66
#